data_3bb242fa70687d34e27300f95bd1ccf6
#
_entry.id   3bb242fa70687d34e27300f95bd1ccf6
#
_cell.length_a   1.000
_cell.length_b   1.000
_cell.length_c   1.000
_cell.angle_alpha   90.00
_cell.angle_beta   90.00
_cell.angle_gamma   90.00
#
_symmetry.space_group_name_H-M   'P 1'
#
loop_
_entity.id
_entity.type
_entity.pdbx_description
1 polymer ?
#
loop_
_entity_poly.entity_id
_entity_poly.type
_entity_poly.pdbx_seq_one_letter_code
_entity_poly.pdbx_strand_id
1 'polypeptide(L)'
;MLLSPGDSGEDVRQLHRRLGAAGFLTGPVDNWDLYGSVTEKAVSDFQADRGLPETGICDDVTWSTLLEAWWDLGDRPLMLRSPNLRGDDVAELQRILSRLGFDSGRIDGIFGPLAARALSDFQFNAGLTADGVCHSDTVAYLRLLSKKTGDGPGIAAVRDSEEARFGQPLEGLRVAVGQFGELEHLQAALCSAVRSHGAMLIEFVETDPSEHWKKANLFGADVYVGFEVLDEPVRRITYYSVPAFESAGGRALAHLAERHLRDVVPGVQVEGMRLPILRETKMPAILISLGPKAIISDRAQRIAEAIFLALTAWAP
;
A
#
# COMPACT_ATOMS: atom_id res chain seq x y z
N MET A 1 8.74 7.38 15.53
CA MET A 1 8.24 7.34 16.95
C MET A 1 7.83 5.92 17.25
N LEU A 2 8.26 5.34 18.36
CA LEU A 2 7.84 3.99 18.78
C LEU A 2 7.22 4.11 20.16
N LEU A 3 5.94 3.77 20.29
CA LEU A 3 5.20 3.73 21.55
C LEU A 3 4.57 2.36 21.75
N SER A 4 4.72 1.79 22.94
CA SER A 4 4.30 0.46 23.31
C SER A 4 3.66 0.42 24.70
N PRO A 5 2.95 -0.67 25.06
CA PRO A 5 2.39 -0.82 26.40
C PRO A 5 3.41 -0.61 27.50
N GLY A 6 3.07 0.27 28.45
CA GLY A 6 3.95 0.69 29.56
C GLY A 6 4.64 2.03 29.35
N ASP A 7 4.71 2.55 28.13
CA ASP A 7 5.24 3.88 27.87
C ASP A 7 4.36 4.98 28.49
N SER A 8 4.97 6.12 28.79
CA SER A 8 4.25 7.23 29.40
C SER A 8 4.79 8.59 28.98
N GLY A 9 3.95 9.63 29.08
CA GLY A 9 4.34 11.01 28.84
C GLY A 9 3.57 11.72 27.73
N GLU A 10 4.13 12.82 27.23
CA GLU A 10 3.45 13.71 26.27
C GLU A 10 3.14 13.02 24.94
N ASP A 11 4.03 12.15 24.47
CA ASP A 11 3.82 11.41 23.21
C ASP A 11 2.62 10.47 23.31
N VAL A 12 2.41 9.82 24.46
CA VAL A 12 1.22 8.99 24.73
C VAL A 12 -0.04 9.86 24.77
N ARG A 13 0.03 11.06 25.39
CA ARG A 13 -1.09 12.01 25.35
C ARG A 13 -1.44 12.45 23.94
N GLN A 14 -0.44 12.67 23.10
CA GLN A 14 -0.68 13.01 21.69
C GLN A 14 -1.30 11.85 20.93
N LEU A 15 -0.85 10.61 21.18
CA LEU A 15 -1.44 9.40 20.60
C LEU A 15 -2.92 9.29 20.99
N HIS A 16 -3.27 9.45 22.27
CA HIS A 16 -4.66 9.41 22.73
C HIS A 16 -5.54 10.47 22.06
N ARG A 17 -5.05 11.71 21.94
CA ARG A 17 -5.79 12.78 21.23
C ARG A 17 -6.07 12.41 19.77
N ARG A 18 -5.10 11.80 19.07
CA ARG A 18 -5.26 11.41 17.68
C ARG A 18 -6.16 10.21 17.49
N LEU A 19 -6.02 9.19 18.32
CA LEU A 19 -6.91 8.03 18.32
C LEU A 19 -8.35 8.43 18.65
N GLY A 20 -8.54 9.37 19.59
CA GLY A 20 -9.85 9.93 19.91
C GLY A 20 -10.47 10.70 18.74
N ALA A 21 -9.67 11.54 18.07
CA ALA A 21 -10.13 12.28 16.89
C ALA A 21 -10.47 11.34 15.71
N ALA A 22 -9.71 10.25 15.55
CA ALA A 22 -9.97 9.22 14.54
C ALA A 22 -11.11 8.26 14.94
N GLY A 23 -11.73 8.41 16.13
CA GLY A 23 -12.88 7.62 16.58
C GLY A 23 -12.54 6.27 17.22
N PHE A 24 -11.26 5.95 17.42
CA PHE A 24 -10.81 4.66 17.96
C PHE A 24 -10.64 4.65 19.48
N LEU A 25 -10.56 5.80 20.14
CA LEU A 25 -10.49 5.92 21.58
C LEU A 25 -11.79 6.55 22.10
N THR A 26 -12.83 5.73 22.28
CA THR A 26 -14.19 6.17 22.64
C THR A 26 -14.52 5.97 24.11
N GLY A 27 -13.69 5.25 24.86
CA GLY A 27 -13.90 4.93 26.27
C GLY A 27 -13.06 5.81 27.21
N PRO A 28 -13.36 5.78 28.54
CA PRO A 28 -12.56 6.47 29.52
C PRO A 28 -11.14 5.90 29.55
N VAL A 29 -10.15 6.77 29.53
CA VAL A 29 -8.74 6.44 29.75
C VAL A 29 -8.43 6.77 31.21
N ASP A 30 -8.09 5.75 32.01
CA ASP A 30 -7.82 5.93 33.44
C ASP A 30 -6.62 6.83 33.70
N ASN A 31 -5.64 6.78 32.82
CA ASN A 31 -4.45 7.61 32.87
C ASN A 31 -4.03 8.07 31.46
N TRP A 32 -4.24 9.36 31.16
CA TRP A 32 -3.90 9.96 29.87
C TRP A 32 -2.40 10.00 29.57
N ASP A 33 -1.56 9.77 30.56
CA ASP A 33 -0.12 9.73 30.40
C ASP A 33 0.44 8.33 30.19
N LEU A 34 -0.39 7.27 30.29
CA LEU A 34 0.05 5.90 30.26
C LEU A 34 -0.51 5.14 29.05
N TYR A 35 0.37 4.47 28.31
CA TYR A 35 0.01 3.51 27.31
C TYR A 35 -0.48 2.20 27.97
N GLY A 36 -1.76 2.13 28.28
CA GLY A 36 -2.38 0.97 28.90
C GLY A 36 -3.07 0.05 27.88
N SER A 37 -3.75 -0.99 28.36
CA SER A 37 -4.45 -1.97 27.51
C SER A 37 -5.58 -1.35 26.66
N VAL A 38 -6.21 -0.28 27.12
CA VAL A 38 -7.20 0.47 26.33
C VAL A 38 -6.53 1.13 25.11
N THR A 39 -5.34 1.70 25.30
CA THR A 39 -4.57 2.31 24.23
C THR A 39 -4.08 1.26 23.23
N GLU A 40 -3.55 0.15 23.73
CA GLU A 40 -3.09 -1.00 22.91
C GLU A 40 -4.22 -1.50 22.01
N LYS A 41 -5.40 -1.72 22.59
CA LYS A 41 -6.58 -2.11 21.82
C LYS A 41 -6.98 -1.05 20.80
N ALA A 42 -7.02 0.23 21.16
CA ALA A 42 -7.37 1.30 20.23
C ALA A 42 -6.38 1.43 19.07
N VAL A 43 -5.09 1.20 19.32
CA VAL A 43 -4.06 1.15 18.26
C VAL A 43 -4.26 -0.06 17.38
N SER A 44 -4.52 -1.24 17.94
CA SER A 44 -4.80 -2.47 17.17
C SER A 44 -6.04 -2.31 16.29
N ASP A 45 -7.13 -1.78 16.84
CA ASP A 45 -8.37 -1.52 16.10
C ASP A 45 -8.15 -0.50 14.96
N PHE A 46 -7.36 0.55 15.20
CA PHE A 46 -6.96 1.50 14.17
C PHE A 46 -6.09 0.85 13.08
N GLN A 47 -5.13 0.02 13.47
CA GLN A 47 -4.27 -0.72 12.54
C GLN A 47 -5.11 -1.63 11.64
N ALA A 48 -6.05 -2.40 12.22
CA ALA A 48 -6.98 -3.25 11.49
C ALA A 48 -7.79 -2.46 10.45
N ASP A 49 -8.40 -1.33 10.87
CA ASP A 49 -9.19 -0.47 9.98
C ASP A 49 -8.37 0.10 8.82
N ARG A 50 -7.09 0.36 9.07
CA ARG A 50 -6.19 0.95 8.06
C ARG A 50 -5.42 -0.07 7.23
N GLY A 51 -5.62 -1.37 7.43
CA GLY A 51 -4.90 -2.45 6.74
C GLY A 51 -3.42 -2.49 7.11
N LEU A 52 -3.08 -2.12 8.34
CA LEU A 52 -1.74 -2.24 8.93
C LEU A 52 -1.65 -3.54 9.75
N PRO A 53 -0.42 -4.03 10.04
CA PRO A 53 -0.24 -5.14 10.99
C PRO A 53 -0.80 -4.78 12.37
N GLU A 54 -1.67 -5.64 12.90
CA GLU A 54 -2.38 -5.44 14.18
C GLU A 54 -1.46 -5.75 15.37
N THR A 55 -0.42 -4.97 15.55
CA THR A 55 0.58 -5.18 16.61
C THR A 55 0.20 -4.59 17.96
N GLY A 56 -0.75 -3.65 17.98
CA GLY A 56 -1.05 -2.84 19.15
C GLY A 56 0.11 -1.91 19.56
N ILE A 57 1.15 -1.77 18.72
CA ILE A 57 2.30 -0.89 18.93
C ILE A 57 2.22 0.26 17.94
N CYS A 58 2.36 1.49 18.42
CA CYS A 58 2.38 2.66 17.56
C CYS A 58 3.80 2.91 17.05
N ASP A 59 4.14 2.29 15.92
CA ASP A 59 5.37 2.49 15.18
C ASP A 59 5.30 3.72 14.26
N ASP A 60 6.37 4.00 13.51
CA ASP A 60 6.43 5.14 12.58
C ASP A 60 5.37 5.07 11.48
N VAL A 61 5.00 3.86 11.04
CA VAL A 61 3.96 3.67 10.02
C VAL A 61 2.59 3.96 10.60
N THR A 62 2.30 3.43 11.77
CA THR A 62 1.05 3.67 12.50
C THR A 62 0.89 5.16 12.84
N TRP A 63 1.98 5.79 13.34
CA TRP A 63 1.97 7.21 13.66
C TRP A 63 1.72 8.08 12.43
N SER A 64 2.44 7.84 11.33
CA SER A 64 2.23 8.60 10.08
C SER A 64 0.81 8.43 9.52
N THR A 65 0.25 7.23 9.64
CA THR A 65 -1.13 6.95 9.22
C THR A 65 -2.15 7.68 10.11
N LEU A 66 -1.90 7.79 11.42
CA LEU A 66 -2.71 8.62 12.33
C LEU A 66 -2.62 10.12 12.01
N LEU A 67 -1.47 10.59 11.55
CA LEU A 67 -1.31 11.97 11.09
C LEU A 67 -2.12 12.24 9.81
N GLU A 68 -2.16 11.27 8.91
CA GLU A 68 -2.93 11.34 7.65
C GLU A 68 -4.44 11.28 7.90
N ALA A 69 -4.90 10.52 8.91
CA ALA A 69 -6.29 10.38 9.29
C ALA A 69 -6.90 11.63 9.99
N TRP A 70 -6.09 12.66 10.21
CA TRP A 70 -6.54 13.88 10.90
C TRP A 70 -7.43 14.79 10.05
N TRP A 71 -7.33 14.69 8.71
CA TRP A 71 -7.94 15.64 7.79
C TRP A 71 -9.14 15.03 7.08
N ASP A 72 -10.29 15.71 7.17
CA ASP A 72 -11.45 15.44 6.33
C ASP A 72 -11.41 16.29 5.04
N LEU A 73 -12.04 15.78 3.97
CA LEU A 73 -12.13 16.52 2.71
C LEU A 73 -12.86 17.85 2.91
N GLY A 74 -12.14 18.95 2.71
CA GLY A 74 -12.62 20.32 2.90
C GLY A 74 -12.01 21.04 4.08
N ASP A 75 -11.28 20.38 4.98
CA ASP A 75 -10.60 21.02 6.11
C ASP A 75 -9.42 21.87 5.66
N ARG A 76 -8.84 21.52 4.52
CA ARG A 76 -7.72 22.25 3.91
C ARG A 76 -7.80 22.23 2.39
N PRO A 77 -7.22 23.22 1.70
CA PRO A 77 -7.07 23.16 0.24
C PRO A 77 -6.10 22.03 -0.15
N LEU A 78 -6.50 21.20 -1.14
CA LEU A 78 -5.63 20.16 -1.67
C LEU A 78 -5.04 20.61 -3.01
N MET A 79 -3.72 20.62 -3.10
CA MET A 79 -2.97 21.07 -4.28
C MET A 79 -1.67 20.32 -4.45
N LEU A 80 -1.15 20.32 -5.67
CA LEU A 80 0.17 19.77 -5.94
C LEU A 80 1.25 20.63 -5.28
N ARG A 81 2.11 20.02 -4.47
CA ARG A 81 3.26 20.65 -3.81
C ARG A 81 4.38 19.62 -3.57
N SER A 82 5.54 20.07 -3.17
CA SER A 82 6.65 19.21 -2.76
C SER A 82 6.98 19.47 -1.28
N PRO A 83 6.99 18.44 -0.40
CA PRO A 83 6.48 17.08 -0.64
C PRO A 83 4.97 17.05 -0.88
N ASN A 84 4.49 16.01 -1.58
CA ASN A 84 3.08 15.84 -1.89
C ASN A 84 2.21 15.82 -0.62
N LEU A 85 1.02 16.42 -0.70
CA LEU A 85 0.01 16.28 0.36
C LEU A 85 -0.39 14.82 0.51
N ARG A 86 -0.60 14.42 1.76
CA ARG A 86 -1.04 13.07 2.13
C ARG A 86 -2.18 13.17 3.13
N GLY A 87 -3.15 12.26 3.05
CA GLY A 87 -4.24 12.20 4.00
C GLY A 87 -5.44 11.41 3.49
N ASP A 88 -6.35 11.15 4.42
CA ASP A 88 -7.64 10.54 4.12
C ASP A 88 -8.52 11.48 3.28
N ASP A 89 -8.37 12.79 3.46
CA ASP A 89 -8.96 13.83 2.62
C ASP A 89 -8.55 13.70 1.14
N VAL A 90 -7.29 13.38 0.89
CA VAL A 90 -6.78 13.12 -0.46
C VAL A 90 -7.36 11.80 -1.01
N ALA A 91 -7.37 10.75 -0.20
CA ALA A 91 -7.94 9.46 -0.60
C ALA A 91 -9.44 9.58 -0.92
N GLU A 92 -10.19 10.36 -0.13
CA GLU A 92 -11.60 10.63 -0.41
C GLU A 92 -11.78 11.40 -1.72
N LEU A 93 -10.98 12.43 -1.96
CA LEU A 93 -10.99 13.16 -3.24
C LEU A 93 -10.71 12.21 -4.42
N GLN A 94 -9.65 11.41 -4.35
CA GLN A 94 -9.31 10.44 -5.40
C GLN A 94 -10.47 9.45 -5.65
N ARG A 95 -11.09 8.94 -4.58
CA ARG A 95 -12.24 8.03 -4.67
C ARG A 95 -13.45 8.70 -5.37
N ILE A 96 -13.76 9.94 -5.02
CA ILE A 96 -14.87 10.68 -5.64
C ILE A 96 -14.57 10.93 -7.11
N LEU A 97 -13.38 11.44 -7.46
CA LEU A 97 -12.97 11.68 -8.84
C LEU A 97 -13.03 10.39 -9.68
N SER A 98 -12.51 9.29 -9.14
CA SER A 98 -12.54 7.98 -9.80
C SER A 98 -13.97 7.51 -10.09
N ARG A 99 -14.91 7.66 -9.15
CA ARG A 99 -16.33 7.33 -9.34
C ARG A 99 -17.03 8.24 -10.36
N LEU A 100 -16.59 9.48 -10.48
CA LEU A 100 -17.10 10.43 -11.47
C LEU A 100 -16.47 10.23 -12.86
N GLY A 101 -15.54 9.27 -13.00
CA GLY A 101 -14.90 8.95 -14.28
C GLY A 101 -13.62 9.75 -14.56
N PHE A 102 -13.08 10.47 -13.57
CA PHE A 102 -11.80 11.19 -13.70
C PHE A 102 -10.66 10.36 -13.13
N ASP A 103 -9.67 10.06 -13.97
CA ASP A 103 -8.53 9.21 -13.59
C ASP A 103 -7.51 9.96 -12.72
N SER A 104 -7.66 9.85 -11.41
CA SER A 104 -6.75 10.42 -10.42
C SER A 104 -5.54 9.53 -10.09
N GLY A 105 -5.37 8.42 -10.77
CA GLY A 105 -4.43 7.38 -10.40
C GLY A 105 -4.98 6.42 -9.34
N ARG A 106 -4.10 5.74 -8.63
CA ARG A 106 -4.47 4.86 -7.50
C ARG A 106 -5.09 5.70 -6.38
N ILE A 107 -6.01 5.09 -5.63
CA ILE A 107 -6.54 5.70 -4.40
C ILE A 107 -5.58 5.36 -3.27
N ASP A 108 -4.53 6.16 -3.14
CA ASP A 108 -3.41 5.95 -2.22
C ASP A 108 -3.30 7.06 -1.14
N GLY A 109 -4.14 8.10 -1.26
CA GLY A 109 -4.10 9.25 -0.36
C GLY A 109 -2.90 10.16 -0.59
N ILE A 110 -2.27 10.11 -1.76
CA ILE A 110 -1.13 10.97 -2.13
C ILE A 110 -1.56 11.90 -3.27
N PHE A 111 -1.54 13.22 -3.02
CA PHE A 111 -1.91 14.21 -4.03
C PHE A 111 -0.77 14.41 -5.03
N GLY A 112 -0.71 13.55 -6.03
CA GLY A 112 0.28 13.59 -7.09
C GLY A 112 -0.20 14.32 -8.36
N PRO A 113 0.64 14.34 -9.42
CA PRO A 113 0.29 15.00 -10.69
C PRO A 113 -0.98 14.46 -11.36
N LEU A 114 -1.26 13.16 -11.24
CA LEU A 114 -2.49 12.56 -11.78
C LEU A 114 -3.72 13.06 -11.04
N ALA A 115 -3.66 13.16 -9.71
CA ALA A 115 -4.76 13.71 -8.91
C ALA A 115 -5.02 15.18 -9.25
N ALA A 116 -3.95 15.98 -9.41
CA ALA A 116 -4.07 17.39 -9.81
C ALA A 116 -4.72 17.53 -11.19
N ARG A 117 -4.31 16.70 -12.16
CA ARG A 117 -4.88 16.71 -13.50
C ARG A 117 -6.35 16.30 -13.48
N ALA A 118 -6.68 15.18 -12.84
CA ALA A 118 -8.07 14.71 -12.74
C ALA A 118 -8.99 15.75 -12.07
N LEU A 119 -8.47 16.44 -11.06
CA LEU A 119 -9.19 17.54 -10.40
C LEU A 119 -9.43 18.71 -11.35
N SER A 120 -8.41 19.12 -12.10
CA SER A 120 -8.54 20.20 -13.11
C SER A 120 -9.53 19.82 -14.22
N ASP A 121 -9.49 18.57 -14.70
CA ASP A 121 -10.44 18.06 -15.70
C ASP A 121 -11.88 18.05 -15.14
N PHE A 122 -12.05 17.64 -13.87
CA PHE A 122 -13.34 17.73 -13.18
C PHE A 122 -13.84 19.16 -13.07
N GLN A 123 -13.00 20.10 -12.62
CA GLN A 123 -13.34 21.52 -12.46
C GLN A 123 -13.78 22.11 -13.79
N PHE A 124 -13.04 21.83 -14.87
CA PHE A 124 -13.41 22.27 -16.22
C PHE A 124 -14.80 21.77 -16.63
N ASN A 125 -15.06 20.47 -16.44
CA ASN A 125 -16.36 19.86 -16.77
C ASN A 125 -17.51 20.36 -15.88
N ALA A 126 -17.20 20.76 -14.66
CA ALA A 126 -18.17 21.33 -13.72
C ALA A 126 -18.39 22.84 -13.90
N GLY A 127 -17.67 23.49 -14.82
CA GLY A 127 -17.74 24.94 -15.04
C GLY A 127 -17.09 25.76 -13.92
N LEU A 128 -16.16 25.14 -13.17
CA LEU A 128 -15.37 25.81 -12.14
C LEU A 128 -14.04 26.30 -12.72
N THR A 129 -13.29 27.09 -11.95
CA THR A 129 -11.92 27.45 -12.29
C THR A 129 -11.05 26.20 -12.27
N ALA A 130 -10.50 25.80 -13.41
CA ALA A 130 -9.71 24.57 -13.59
C ALA A 130 -8.24 24.79 -13.20
N ASP A 131 -7.99 25.09 -11.92
CA ASP A 131 -6.65 25.37 -11.38
C ASP A 131 -5.97 24.14 -10.75
N GLY A 132 -6.70 23.02 -10.65
CA GLY A 132 -6.20 21.80 -10.01
C GLY A 132 -6.04 21.91 -8.49
N VAL A 133 -6.69 22.91 -7.87
CA VAL A 133 -6.73 23.12 -6.42
C VAL A 133 -8.12 22.81 -5.88
N CYS A 134 -8.22 21.88 -4.94
CA CYS A 134 -9.50 21.54 -4.28
C CYS A 134 -9.82 22.56 -3.20
N HIS A 135 -10.52 23.63 -3.58
CA HIS A 135 -11.07 24.61 -2.67
C HIS A 135 -12.47 24.18 -2.15
N SER A 136 -13.01 24.93 -1.18
CA SER A 136 -14.33 24.69 -0.60
C SER A 136 -15.45 24.57 -1.64
N ASP A 137 -15.43 25.41 -2.68
CA ASP A 137 -16.42 25.38 -3.76
C ASP A 137 -16.33 24.08 -4.56
N THR A 138 -15.11 23.65 -4.88
CA THR A 138 -14.86 22.37 -5.54
C THR A 138 -15.34 21.20 -4.68
N VAL A 139 -15.08 21.23 -3.37
CA VAL A 139 -15.58 20.21 -2.41
C VAL A 139 -17.11 20.16 -2.41
N ALA A 140 -17.78 21.30 -2.43
CA ALA A 140 -19.25 21.37 -2.46
C ALA A 140 -19.81 20.69 -3.71
N TYR A 141 -19.25 20.96 -4.89
CA TYR A 141 -19.64 20.32 -6.15
C TYR A 141 -19.34 18.82 -6.17
N LEU A 142 -18.17 18.40 -5.68
CA LEU A 142 -17.81 16.99 -5.55
C LEU A 142 -18.83 16.24 -4.68
N ARG A 143 -19.17 16.79 -3.52
CA ARG A 143 -20.18 16.19 -2.60
C ARG A 143 -21.58 16.16 -3.22
N LEU A 144 -21.97 17.16 -3.99
CA LEU A 144 -23.26 17.20 -4.67
C LEU A 144 -23.36 16.09 -5.73
N LEU A 145 -22.32 15.91 -6.54
CA LEU A 145 -22.31 14.95 -7.63
C LEU A 145 -22.09 13.52 -7.15
N SER A 146 -21.26 13.31 -6.12
CA SER A 146 -21.00 11.98 -5.54
C SER A 146 -22.25 11.31 -4.97
N LYS A 147 -23.24 12.09 -4.51
CA LYS A 147 -24.53 11.55 -4.04
C LYS A 147 -25.38 10.95 -5.18
N LYS A 148 -25.07 11.25 -6.42
CA LYS A 148 -25.83 10.80 -7.62
C LYS A 148 -25.15 9.63 -8.35
N THR A 149 -23.90 9.31 -8.00
CA THR A 149 -23.16 8.19 -8.59
C THR A 149 -23.45 6.89 -7.84
N GLY A 150 -23.63 5.78 -8.58
CA GLY A 150 -23.81 4.45 -7.98
C GLY A 150 -22.53 3.90 -7.33
N ASP A 151 -22.66 2.74 -6.66
CA ASP A 151 -21.56 2.05 -5.96
C ASP A 151 -20.70 1.15 -6.86
N GLY A 152 -20.70 1.40 -8.18
CA GLY A 152 -19.86 0.66 -9.14
C GLY A 152 -18.36 0.92 -8.97
N PRO A 153 -17.51 0.04 -9.55
CA PRO A 153 -16.06 0.25 -9.56
C PRO A 153 -15.73 1.57 -10.27
N GLY A 154 -14.90 2.39 -9.64
CA GLY A 154 -14.40 3.63 -10.25
C GLY A 154 -13.34 3.34 -11.32
N ILE A 155 -13.02 4.36 -12.13
CA ILE A 155 -12.06 4.24 -13.24
C ILE A 155 -10.67 3.80 -12.78
N ALA A 156 -10.26 4.12 -11.55
CA ALA A 156 -8.98 3.69 -10.98
C ALA A 156 -8.89 2.16 -10.85
N ALA A 157 -9.98 1.50 -10.44
CA ALA A 157 -10.03 0.04 -10.34
C ALA A 157 -10.06 -0.63 -11.73
N VAL A 158 -10.77 -0.03 -12.68
CA VAL A 158 -10.80 -0.52 -14.08
C VAL A 158 -9.41 -0.42 -14.68
N ARG A 159 -8.75 0.72 -14.53
CA ARG A 159 -7.40 0.92 -15.04
C ARG A 159 -6.38 -0.06 -14.40
N ASP A 160 -6.39 -0.21 -13.08
CA ASP A 160 -5.48 -1.16 -12.38
C ASP A 160 -5.71 -2.60 -12.88
N SER A 161 -6.96 -2.94 -13.22
CA SER A 161 -7.32 -4.23 -13.82
C SER A 161 -6.83 -4.37 -15.26
N GLU A 162 -6.85 -3.29 -16.06
CA GLU A 162 -6.37 -3.28 -17.45
C GLU A 162 -4.86 -3.20 -17.56
N GLU A 163 -4.21 -2.45 -16.64
CA GLU A 163 -2.76 -2.35 -16.52
C GLU A 163 -2.13 -3.63 -15.96
N ALA A 164 -2.91 -4.45 -15.24
CA ALA A 164 -2.52 -5.81 -14.90
C ALA A 164 -2.40 -6.61 -16.19
N ARG A 165 -1.17 -6.73 -16.70
CA ARG A 165 -0.84 -7.32 -18.00
C ARG A 165 -0.96 -8.85 -17.98
N PHE A 166 -2.17 -9.34 -17.78
CA PHE A 166 -2.45 -10.76 -17.93
C PHE A 166 -2.21 -11.18 -19.38
N GLY A 167 -1.35 -12.14 -19.58
CA GLY A 167 -1.16 -12.73 -20.90
C GLY A 167 -0.01 -12.12 -21.72
N GLN A 168 0.97 -11.44 -21.10
CA GLN A 168 2.18 -10.98 -21.80
C GLN A 168 3.38 -11.87 -21.47
N PRO A 169 4.29 -12.14 -22.44
CA PRO A 169 5.48 -12.92 -22.16
C PRO A 169 6.40 -12.19 -21.18
N LEU A 170 7.20 -12.95 -20.42
CA LEU A 170 8.22 -12.37 -19.52
C LEU A 170 9.30 -11.61 -20.30
N GLU A 171 9.50 -11.93 -21.58
CA GLU A 171 10.44 -11.23 -22.44
C GLU A 171 10.10 -9.73 -22.53
N GLY A 172 11.07 -8.90 -22.16
CA GLY A 172 10.90 -7.45 -22.13
C GLY A 172 10.16 -6.89 -20.91
N LEU A 173 9.60 -7.74 -20.03
CA LEU A 173 8.97 -7.29 -18.77
C LEU A 173 10.04 -6.69 -17.85
N ARG A 174 9.76 -5.55 -17.24
CA ARG A 174 10.63 -4.89 -16.27
C ARG A 174 10.24 -5.33 -14.86
N VAL A 175 11.05 -6.19 -14.27
CA VAL A 175 10.82 -6.77 -12.96
C VAL A 175 11.72 -6.13 -11.92
N ALA A 176 11.15 -5.65 -10.83
CA ALA A 176 11.87 -5.15 -9.67
C ALA A 176 11.83 -6.21 -8.56
N VAL A 177 12.99 -6.62 -8.06
CA VAL A 177 13.11 -7.64 -7.01
C VAL A 177 13.88 -7.07 -5.84
N GLY A 178 13.27 -7.08 -4.65
CA GLY A 178 13.88 -6.61 -3.42
C GLY A 178 13.90 -7.66 -2.32
N GLN A 179 14.73 -7.44 -1.30
CA GLN A 179 14.77 -8.30 -0.13
C GLN A 179 15.06 -7.50 1.13
N PHE A 180 14.51 -7.96 2.26
CA PHE A 180 14.72 -7.42 3.58
C PHE A 180 15.09 -8.57 4.53
N GLY A 181 16.36 -8.61 4.97
CA GLY A 181 16.83 -9.57 5.96
C GLY A 181 17.64 -10.76 5.43
N GLU A 182 18.70 -10.48 4.67
CA GLU A 182 19.72 -11.45 4.27
C GLU A 182 19.17 -12.66 3.47
N LEU A 183 18.43 -12.36 2.41
CA LEU A 183 17.83 -13.35 1.48
C LEU A 183 18.49 -13.34 0.10
N GLU A 184 19.79 -13.01 0.02
CA GLU A 184 20.54 -12.85 -1.23
C GLU A 184 20.47 -14.09 -2.13
N HIS A 185 20.52 -15.30 -1.53
CA HIS A 185 20.42 -16.55 -2.30
C HIS A 185 19.06 -16.73 -2.95
N LEU A 186 17.98 -16.39 -2.23
CA LEU A 186 16.62 -16.44 -2.74
C LEU A 186 16.42 -15.41 -3.86
N GLN A 187 16.85 -14.17 -3.61
CA GLN A 187 16.77 -13.10 -4.58
C GLN A 187 17.56 -13.44 -5.86
N ALA A 188 18.82 -13.87 -5.71
CA ALA A 188 19.68 -14.24 -6.85
C ALA A 188 19.10 -15.39 -7.68
N ALA A 189 18.50 -16.40 -7.02
CA ALA A 189 17.86 -17.52 -7.70
C ALA A 189 16.68 -17.06 -8.54
N LEU A 190 15.80 -16.22 -8.00
CA LEU A 190 14.66 -15.64 -8.74
C LEU A 190 15.15 -14.76 -9.89
N CYS A 191 16.09 -13.85 -9.62
CA CYS A 191 16.62 -12.94 -10.64
C CYS A 191 17.29 -13.70 -11.79
N SER A 192 18.02 -14.79 -11.50
CA SER A 192 18.62 -15.66 -12.52
C SER A 192 17.55 -16.30 -13.40
N ALA A 193 16.49 -16.84 -12.81
CA ALA A 193 15.39 -17.47 -13.54
C ALA A 193 14.65 -16.46 -14.44
N VAL A 194 14.31 -15.30 -13.89
CA VAL A 194 13.59 -14.25 -14.63
C VAL A 194 14.45 -13.67 -15.77
N ARG A 195 15.74 -13.44 -15.52
CA ARG A 195 16.69 -12.93 -16.55
C ARG A 195 16.88 -13.91 -17.70
N SER A 196 16.94 -15.21 -17.42
CA SER A 196 17.11 -16.24 -18.47
C SER A 196 15.91 -16.33 -19.41
N HIS A 197 14.76 -15.74 -19.06
CA HIS A 197 13.57 -15.65 -19.90
C HIS A 197 13.36 -14.27 -20.53
N GLY A 198 14.42 -13.46 -20.61
CA GLY A 198 14.43 -12.21 -21.38
C GLY A 198 13.82 -10.99 -20.67
N ALA A 199 13.50 -11.08 -19.38
CA ALA A 199 13.03 -9.93 -18.62
C ALA A 199 14.17 -8.96 -18.27
N MET A 200 13.86 -7.68 -18.18
CA MET A 200 14.75 -6.65 -17.65
C MET A 200 14.59 -6.58 -16.13
N LEU A 201 15.70 -6.52 -15.40
CA LEU A 201 15.71 -6.60 -13.95
C LEU A 201 16.36 -5.39 -13.31
N ILE A 202 15.76 -4.95 -12.19
CA ILE A 202 16.43 -4.17 -11.17
C ILE A 202 16.38 -4.92 -9.83
N GLU A 203 17.50 -5.02 -9.15
CA GLU A 203 17.68 -5.76 -7.91
C GLU A 203 18.02 -4.78 -6.79
N PHE A 204 17.43 -4.98 -5.62
CA PHE A 204 17.66 -4.15 -4.44
C PHE A 204 18.25 -4.97 -3.31
N VAL A 205 19.35 -4.48 -2.78
CA VAL A 205 20.03 -5.04 -1.60
C VAL A 205 19.97 -4.11 -0.40
N GLU A 206 19.42 -2.92 -0.59
CA GLU A 206 19.20 -1.96 0.48
C GLU A 206 18.13 -2.47 1.44
N THR A 207 18.30 -2.20 2.73
CA THR A 207 17.31 -2.57 3.76
C THR A 207 16.21 -1.53 3.93
N ASP A 208 16.40 -0.32 3.39
CA ASP A 208 15.40 0.76 3.44
C ASP A 208 14.34 0.56 2.35
N PRO A 209 13.08 0.27 2.71
CA PRO A 209 12.00 0.15 1.74
C PRO A 209 11.81 1.37 0.85
N SER A 210 12.20 2.56 1.33
CA SER A 210 12.04 3.80 0.58
C SER A 210 12.94 3.87 -0.65
N GLU A 211 14.09 3.24 -0.62
CA GLU A 211 14.99 3.16 -1.77
C GLU A 211 14.45 2.19 -2.83
N HIS A 212 13.80 1.10 -2.40
CA HIS A 212 13.21 0.15 -3.33
C HIS A 212 12.11 0.79 -4.20
N TRP A 213 11.08 1.40 -3.57
CA TRP A 213 9.97 1.95 -4.35
C TRP A 213 10.40 3.16 -5.21
N LYS A 214 11.31 4.01 -4.74
CA LYS A 214 11.83 5.15 -5.54
C LYS A 214 12.51 4.64 -6.80
N LYS A 215 13.44 3.70 -6.66
CA LYS A 215 14.22 3.14 -7.76
C LYS A 215 13.34 2.29 -8.69
N ALA A 216 12.40 1.47 -8.16
CA ALA A 216 11.46 0.70 -8.96
C ALA A 216 10.56 1.60 -9.81
N ASN A 217 10.03 2.69 -9.23
CA ASN A 217 9.22 3.68 -9.94
C ASN A 217 10.02 4.42 -11.01
N LEU A 218 11.29 4.78 -10.72
CA LEU A 218 12.18 5.44 -11.68
C LEU A 218 12.58 4.50 -12.83
N PHE A 219 12.83 3.23 -12.55
CA PHE A 219 13.08 2.19 -13.54
C PHE A 219 11.85 1.94 -14.42
N GLY A 220 10.68 2.34 -13.94
CA GLY A 220 9.38 2.09 -14.59
C GLY A 220 9.07 0.60 -14.59
N ALA A 221 9.29 -0.09 -13.47
CA ALA A 221 9.01 -1.51 -13.36
C ALA A 221 7.55 -1.81 -13.68
N ASP A 222 7.30 -2.95 -14.30
CA ASP A 222 5.96 -3.44 -14.60
C ASP A 222 5.40 -4.28 -13.43
N VAL A 223 6.30 -4.80 -12.58
CA VAL A 223 5.95 -5.56 -11.36
C VAL A 223 7.05 -5.44 -10.31
N TYR A 224 6.67 -5.44 -9.03
CA TYR A 224 7.59 -5.50 -7.89
C TYR A 224 7.33 -6.76 -7.06
N VAL A 225 8.40 -7.49 -6.74
CA VAL A 225 8.39 -8.63 -5.82
C VAL A 225 9.39 -8.38 -4.71
N GLY A 226 8.89 -8.25 -3.49
CA GLY A 226 9.70 -8.12 -2.28
C GLY A 226 9.71 -9.41 -1.47
N PHE A 227 10.84 -9.72 -0.84
CA PHE A 227 10.99 -10.77 0.15
C PHE A 227 11.36 -10.17 1.50
N GLU A 228 10.72 -10.63 2.55
CA GLU A 228 11.00 -10.23 3.92
C GLU A 228 11.20 -11.47 4.78
N VAL A 229 12.24 -11.48 5.60
CA VAL A 229 12.43 -12.53 6.60
C VAL A 229 12.11 -12.01 7.98
N LEU A 230 11.37 -12.83 8.73
CA LEU A 230 10.99 -12.55 10.12
C LEU A 230 11.50 -13.68 11.02
N ASP A 231 11.78 -13.35 12.27
CA ASP A 231 12.20 -14.36 13.26
C ASP A 231 11.03 -15.24 13.70
N GLU A 232 9.82 -14.70 13.64
CA GLU A 232 8.58 -15.37 13.99
C GLU A 232 8.09 -16.28 12.85
N PRO A 233 7.26 -17.30 13.14
CA PRO A 233 6.73 -18.23 12.14
C PRO A 233 5.63 -17.56 11.26
N VAL A 234 6.01 -16.61 10.43
CA VAL A 234 5.14 -15.91 9.48
C VAL A 234 5.19 -16.59 8.11
N ARG A 235 4.04 -16.68 7.43
CA ARG A 235 3.89 -17.22 6.07
C ARG A 235 2.83 -16.43 5.34
N ARG A 236 3.20 -15.28 4.81
CA ARG A 236 2.25 -14.31 4.28
C ARG A 236 2.73 -13.72 2.96
N ILE A 237 1.79 -13.51 2.04
CA ILE A 237 1.98 -12.74 0.82
C ILE A 237 1.03 -11.55 0.90
N THR A 238 1.57 -10.36 0.88
CA THR A 238 0.78 -9.13 0.97
C THR A 238 0.76 -8.38 -0.35
N TYR A 239 -0.37 -7.75 -0.65
CA TYR A 239 -0.56 -6.82 -1.75
C TYR A 239 -1.25 -5.54 -1.25
N TYR A 240 -1.20 -4.46 -2.03
CA TYR A 240 -1.81 -3.20 -1.60
C TYR A 240 -3.33 -3.28 -1.58
N SER A 241 -3.91 -3.04 -0.40
CA SER A 241 -5.35 -2.92 -0.20
C SER A 241 -5.66 -1.91 0.90
N VAL A 242 -6.71 -1.13 0.68
CA VAL A 242 -7.34 -0.22 1.64
C VAL A 242 -8.86 -0.32 1.46
N PRO A 243 -9.71 0.13 2.41
CA PRO A 243 -11.15 -0.02 2.30
C PRO A 243 -11.79 0.51 1.00
N ALA A 244 -11.16 1.49 0.36
CA ALA A 244 -11.68 2.13 -0.86
C ALA A 244 -11.01 1.67 -2.17
N PHE A 245 -9.93 0.89 -2.10
CA PHE A 245 -9.17 0.46 -3.27
C PHE A 245 -8.36 -0.80 -2.99
N GLU A 246 -8.33 -1.69 -3.97
CA GLU A 246 -7.53 -2.91 -3.97
C GLU A 246 -6.76 -3.01 -5.29
N SER A 247 -5.45 -3.30 -5.23
CA SER A 247 -4.65 -3.53 -6.42
C SER A 247 -5.02 -4.87 -7.05
N ALA A 248 -5.74 -4.84 -8.16
CA ALA A 248 -6.18 -6.05 -8.86
C ALA A 248 -5.00 -6.86 -9.37
N GLY A 249 -3.98 -6.21 -9.95
CA GLY A 249 -2.77 -6.87 -10.42
C GLY A 249 -1.93 -7.46 -9.29
N GLY A 250 -1.78 -6.72 -8.18
CA GLY A 250 -1.08 -7.21 -6.99
C GLY A 250 -1.79 -8.40 -6.35
N ARG A 251 -3.11 -8.34 -6.21
CA ARG A 251 -3.94 -9.45 -5.71
C ARG A 251 -3.81 -10.69 -6.57
N ALA A 252 -3.93 -10.55 -7.89
CA ALA A 252 -3.83 -11.66 -8.82
C ALA A 252 -2.46 -12.34 -8.73
N LEU A 253 -1.36 -11.56 -8.71
CA LEU A 253 -0.02 -12.08 -8.53
C LEU A 253 0.15 -12.78 -7.17
N ALA A 254 -0.39 -12.21 -6.08
CA ALA A 254 -0.32 -12.81 -4.75
C ALA A 254 -1.01 -14.18 -4.69
N HIS A 255 -2.18 -14.34 -5.30
CA HIS A 255 -2.86 -15.65 -5.37
C HIS A 255 -2.15 -16.66 -6.28
N LEU A 256 -1.52 -16.20 -7.36
CA LEU A 256 -0.67 -17.07 -8.18
C LEU A 256 0.56 -17.53 -7.38
N ALA A 257 1.20 -16.62 -6.67
CA ALA A 257 2.34 -16.94 -5.81
C ALA A 257 1.94 -17.91 -4.68
N GLU A 258 0.78 -17.71 -4.02
CA GLU A 258 0.23 -18.64 -3.03
C GLU A 258 0.05 -20.04 -3.61
N ARG A 259 -0.56 -20.13 -4.80
CA ARG A 259 -0.81 -21.42 -5.46
C ARG A 259 0.47 -22.21 -5.70
N HIS A 260 1.53 -21.56 -6.18
CA HIS A 260 2.80 -22.20 -6.47
C HIS A 260 3.66 -22.44 -5.22
N LEU A 261 3.51 -21.60 -4.18
CA LEU A 261 4.23 -21.75 -2.91
C LEU A 261 3.62 -22.81 -1.98
N ARG A 262 2.39 -23.23 -2.17
CA ARG A 262 1.62 -24.10 -1.25
C ARG A 262 2.36 -25.37 -0.88
N ASP A 263 3.04 -26.01 -1.83
CA ASP A 263 3.79 -27.25 -1.61
C ASP A 263 5.20 -27.03 -1.06
N VAL A 264 5.70 -25.81 -1.15
CA VAL A 264 7.03 -25.41 -0.66
C VAL A 264 6.94 -24.81 0.74
N VAL A 265 5.94 -23.95 0.95
CA VAL A 265 5.64 -23.25 2.21
C VAL A 265 4.18 -23.50 2.58
N PRO A 266 3.85 -24.66 3.19
CA PRO A 266 2.47 -24.98 3.56
C PRO A 266 1.88 -23.93 4.50
N GLY A 267 0.62 -23.53 4.25
CA GLY A 267 -0.10 -22.59 5.10
C GLY A 267 0.24 -21.11 4.84
N VAL A 268 0.87 -20.81 3.70
CA VAL A 268 1.02 -19.41 3.26
C VAL A 268 -0.37 -18.80 3.00
N GLN A 269 -0.57 -17.56 3.44
CA GLN A 269 -1.82 -16.82 3.33
C GLN A 269 -1.63 -15.57 2.48
N VAL A 270 -2.69 -15.14 1.80
CA VAL A 270 -2.73 -13.89 1.03
C VAL A 270 -3.55 -12.87 1.80
N GLU A 271 -2.97 -11.69 2.01
CA GLU A 271 -3.61 -10.60 2.76
C GLU A 271 -3.45 -9.27 2.02
N GLY A 272 -4.53 -8.48 2.01
CA GLY A 272 -4.48 -7.09 1.56
C GLY A 272 -3.98 -6.18 2.67
N MET A 273 -2.91 -5.39 2.43
CA MET A 273 -2.34 -4.50 3.44
C MET A 273 -1.91 -3.15 2.88
N ARG A 274 -1.93 -2.12 3.74
CA ARG A 274 -1.42 -0.77 3.45
C ARG A 274 0.05 -0.63 3.89
N LEU A 275 0.93 -1.52 3.43
CA LEU A 275 2.34 -1.38 3.74
C LEU A 275 2.97 -0.25 2.90
N PRO A 276 3.94 0.52 3.45
CA PRO A 276 4.58 1.62 2.73
C PRO A 276 5.16 1.21 1.38
N ILE A 277 5.87 0.08 1.33
CA ILE A 277 6.44 -0.44 0.08
C ILE A 277 5.37 -0.76 -0.98
N LEU A 278 4.21 -1.27 -0.58
CA LEU A 278 3.11 -1.60 -1.48
C LEU A 278 2.31 -0.36 -1.90
N ARG A 279 2.23 0.65 -1.03
CA ARG A 279 1.53 1.91 -1.28
C ARG A 279 2.29 2.80 -2.25
N GLU A 280 3.60 2.93 -2.04
CA GLU A 280 4.45 3.87 -2.79
C GLU A 280 4.89 3.34 -4.17
N THR A 281 4.84 2.03 -4.40
CA THR A 281 5.06 1.44 -5.73
C THR A 281 3.90 1.76 -6.65
N LYS A 282 4.18 2.19 -7.89
CA LYS A 282 3.17 2.55 -8.89
C LYS A 282 2.65 1.37 -9.71
N MET A 283 3.39 0.26 -9.71
CA MET A 283 3.07 -0.98 -10.41
C MET A 283 2.42 -2.00 -9.46
N PRO A 284 1.82 -3.08 -9.96
CA PRO A 284 1.45 -4.25 -9.18
C PRO A 284 2.63 -4.73 -8.32
N ALA A 285 2.41 -4.91 -7.03
CA ALA A 285 3.46 -5.24 -6.07
C ALA A 285 2.98 -6.27 -5.06
N ILE A 286 3.86 -7.19 -4.70
CA ILE A 286 3.68 -8.12 -3.59
C ILE A 286 4.89 -8.11 -2.66
N LEU A 287 4.65 -8.33 -1.37
CA LEU A 287 5.68 -8.60 -0.37
C LEU A 287 5.43 -9.99 0.22
N ILE A 288 6.45 -10.84 0.17
CA ILE A 288 6.41 -12.22 0.66
C ILE A 288 7.18 -12.26 1.97
N SER A 289 6.44 -12.29 3.09
CA SER A 289 6.99 -12.32 4.44
C SER A 289 7.00 -13.76 4.94
N LEU A 290 8.18 -14.28 5.21
CA LEU A 290 8.41 -15.67 5.63
C LEU A 290 9.26 -15.72 6.88
N GLY A 291 9.01 -16.71 7.74
CA GLY A 291 9.78 -16.97 8.94
C GLY A 291 9.58 -18.37 9.50
N PRO A 292 10.49 -18.83 10.34
CA PRO A 292 11.81 -18.26 10.64
C PRO A 292 12.86 -18.52 9.55
N LYS A 293 13.94 -17.73 9.53
CA LYS A 293 14.99 -17.70 8.48
C LYS A 293 15.55 -19.10 8.14
N ALA A 294 15.77 -19.94 9.12
CA ALA A 294 16.34 -21.29 8.90
C ALA A 294 15.52 -22.14 7.91
N ILE A 295 14.18 -22.06 7.98
CA ILE A 295 13.29 -22.80 7.07
C ILE A 295 13.37 -22.26 5.64
N ILE A 296 13.62 -20.97 5.49
CA ILE A 296 13.66 -20.30 4.18
C ILE A 296 14.95 -20.64 3.45
N SER A 297 16.09 -20.60 4.16
CA SER A 297 17.42 -20.86 3.58
C SER A 297 17.48 -22.23 2.92
N ASP A 298 16.93 -23.27 3.55
CA ASP A 298 16.88 -24.64 3.01
C ASP A 298 15.98 -24.77 1.78
N ARG A 299 15.05 -23.83 1.57
CA ARG A 299 14.05 -23.88 0.51
C ARG A 299 14.18 -22.75 -0.51
N ALA A 300 15.23 -21.92 -0.39
CA ALA A 300 15.38 -20.69 -1.20
C ALA A 300 15.21 -20.94 -2.70
N GLN A 301 15.85 -21.98 -3.23
CA GLN A 301 15.75 -22.32 -4.66
C GLN A 301 14.30 -22.69 -5.06
N ARG A 302 13.60 -23.48 -4.25
CA ARG A 302 12.23 -23.91 -4.52
C ARG A 302 11.23 -22.76 -4.38
N ILE A 303 11.48 -21.83 -3.43
CA ILE A 303 10.67 -20.62 -3.26
C ILE A 303 10.87 -19.72 -4.49
N ALA A 304 12.10 -19.50 -4.94
CA ALA A 304 12.40 -18.73 -6.14
C ALA A 304 11.70 -19.31 -7.38
N GLU A 305 11.76 -20.63 -7.54
CA GLU A 305 11.11 -21.33 -8.66
C GLU A 305 9.57 -21.18 -8.61
N ALA A 306 8.97 -21.30 -7.44
CA ALA A 306 7.53 -21.09 -7.26
C ALA A 306 7.10 -19.66 -7.62
N ILE A 307 7.87 -18.65 -7.22
CA ILE A 307 7.59 -17.25 -7.56
C ILE A 307 7.84 -16.98 -9.04
N PHE A 308 8.87 -17.58 -9.63
CA PHE A 308 9.10 -17.51 -11.06
C PHE A 308 7.91 -18.07 -11.86
N LEU A 309 7.37 -19.24 -11.46
CA LEU A 309 6.18 -19.81 -12.07
C LEU A 309 4.95 -18.91 -11.89
N ALA A 310 4.81 -18.26 -10.74
CA ALA A 310 3.73 -17.28 -10.50
C ALA A 310 3.86 -16.07 -11.43
N LEU A 311 5.06 -15.53 -11.61
CA LEU A 311 5.31 -14.42 -12.56
C LEU A 311 5.03 -14.83 -14.00
N THR A 312 5.43 -16.03 -14.40
CA THR A 312 5.15 -16.58 -15.74
C THR A 312 3.64 -16.75 -15.97
N ALA A 313 2.91 -17.22 -14.95
CA ALA A 313 1.45 -17.38 -15.05
C ALA A 313 0.71 -16.03 -14.99
N TRP A 314 1.32 -15.01 -14.35
CA TRP A 314 0.76 -13.66 -14.25
C TRP A 314 1.00 -12.86 -15.54
N ALA A 315 2.10 -13.13 -16.22
CA ALA A 315 2.53 -12.52 -17.48
C ALA A 315 2.77 -13.62 -18.55
N PRO A 316 1.79 -14.41 -18.92
CA PRO A 316 1.95 -15.49 -19.89
C PRO A 316 2.11 -15.00 -21.33
#